data_51988dadbc06b5d7487f859396125775
#
_entry.id   51988dadbc06b5d7487f859396125775
#
_cell.length_a   1.000
_cell.length_b   1.000
_cell.length_c   1.000
_cell.angle_alpha   90.00
_cell.angle_beta   90.00
_cell.angle_gamma   90.00
#
_symmetry.space_group_name_H-M   'P 1'
#
loop_
_entity.id
_entity.type
_entity.pdbx_description
1 polymer ?
#
loop_
_entity_poly.entity_id
_entity_poly.type
_entity_poly.pdbx_seq_one_letter_code
_entity_poly.pdbx_strand_id
1 'polypeptide(L)'
;MSKGYAVITGASAGLGVCFANRLAKEGYPLVLVARRKERLEALRESLEKKYCVICKVIVSDISKEKDCKALIKELKELPLEILINNAGFGECGAFSETNIKNDLNMIDVNIKALHMLMKFALLKMKKKDKGYILNVASSAGLIPAGPFMSTYYATKSYVTSLTQAVSEELRQAKSHIYVGCLCPGPVDTEFNEVANVKFALKGISAEYCANYAIDQMFARKKVIVPELRMKMAVTFGRYLPLSFYIRIVAKQQKKKIGNKV
;
A
#
# COMPACT_ATOMS: atom_id res chain seq x y z
N MET A 1 -19.77 -5.03 20.91
CA MET A 1 -18.67 -5.98 20.61
C MET A 1 -17.39 -5.19 20.49
N SER A 2 -16.29 -5.63 21.10
CA SER A 2 -14.98 -5.00 20.95
C SER A 2 -14.49 -5.14 19.52
N LYS A 3 -13.88 -4.07 18.96
CA LYS A 3 -13.25 -4.11 17.63
C LYS A 3 -12.06 -5.06 17.64
N GLY A 4 -11.83 -5.76 16.52
CA GLY A 4 -10.61 -6.51 16.31
C GLY A 4 -9.45 -5.59 15.90
N TYR A 5 -8.24 -6.14 15.90
CA TYR A 5 -7.02 -5.40 15.56
C TYR A 5 -6.98 -4.94 14.10
N ALA A 6 -6.50 -3.72 13.91
CA ALA A 6 -6.06 -3.22 12.62
C ALA A 6 -4.53 -3.33 12.51
N VAL A 7 -4.06 -4.14 11.57
CA VAL A 7 -2.64 -4.37 11.29
C VAL A 7 -2.20 -3.46 10.15
N ILE A 8 -1.12 -2.71 10.35
CA ILE A 8 -0.59 -1.76 9.35
C ILE A 8 0.88 -2.07 9.12
N THR A 9 1.24 -2.47 7.90
CA THR A 9 2.63 -2.63 7.50
C THR A 9 3.21 -1.30 7.00
N GLY A 10 4.52 -1.08 7.22
CA GLY A 10 5.15 0.21 6.90
C GLY A 10 4.65 1.36 7.77
N ALA A 11 4.28 1.08 9.03
CA ALA A 11 3.67 2.04 9.94
C ALA A 11 4.61 3.14 10.45
N SER A 12 5.91 3.08 10.17
CA SER A 12 6.92 4.00 10.73
C SER A 12 7.07 5.32 9.98
N ALA A 13 6.37 5.55 8.87
CA ALA A 13 6.43 6.78 8.09
C ALA A 13 5.24 6.98 7.14
N GLY A 14 5.10 8.19 6.64
CA GLY A 14 4.20 8.56 5.54
C GLY A 14 2.75 8.10 5.74
N LEU A 15 2.19 7.44 4.73
CA LEU A 15 0.81 6.94 4.78
C LEU A 15 0.55 5.99 5.95
N GLY A 16 1.56 5.17 6.34
CA GLY A 16 1.41 4.22 7.45
C GLY A 16 1.10 4.90 8.78
N VAL A 17 1.75 6.02 9.08
CA VAL A 17 1.48 6.85 10.26
C VAL A 17 0.07 7.45 10.18
N CYS A 18 -0.33 7.95 9.01
CA CYS A 18 -1.64 8.55 8.80
C CYS A 18 -2.76 7.50 8.93
N PHE A 19 -2.58 6.29 8.40
CA PHE A 19 -3.51 5.17 8.61
C PHE A 19 -3.65 4.81 10.08
N ALA A 20 -2.51 4.73 10.80
CA ALA A 20 -2.52 4.42 12.23
C ALA A 20 -3.31 5.47 13.03
N ASN A 21 -3.05 6.77 12.78
CA ASN A 21 -3.80 7.86 13.40
C ASN A 21 -5.31 7.78 13.09
N ARG A 22 -5.68 7.55 11.81
CA ARG A 22 -7.08 7.49 11.42
C ARG A 22 -7.81 6.32 12.08
N LEU A 23 -7.22 5.13 12.11
CA LEU A 23 -7.85 3.95 12.71
C LEU A 23 -7.86 4.00 14.23
N ALA A 24 -6.83 4.60 14.86
CA ALA A 24 -6.85 4.88 16.30
C ALA A 24 -7.99 5.83 16.67
N LYS A 25 -8.21 6.89 15.90
CA LYS A 25 -9.34 7.81 16.07
C LYS A 25 -10.69 7.11 15.97
N GLU A 26 -10.80 6.06 15.15
CA GLU A 26 -11.99 5.21 15.07
C GLU A 26 -12.07 4.19 16.23
N GLY A 27 -11.11 4.18 17.16
CA GLY A 27 -11.09 3.28 18.32
C GLY A 27 -10.67 1.84 18.00
N TYR A 28 -9.94 1.59 16.93
CA TYR A 28 -9.36 0.28 16.65
C TYR A 28 -8.09 0.05 17.48
N PRO A 29 -7.93 -1.12 18.12
CA PRO A 29 -6.61 -1.54 18.58
C PRO A 29 -5.71 -1.81 17.40
N LEU A 30 -4.43 -1.45 17.50
CA LEU A 30 -3.50 -1.44 16.37
C LEU A 30 -2.36 -2.45 16.53
N VAL A 31 -1.88 -2.97 15.40
CA VAL A 31 -0.58 -3.62 15.29
C VAL A 31 0.25 -2.83 14.28
N LEU A 32 1.30 -2.20 14.75
CA LEU A 32 2.20 -1.37 13.97
C LEU A 32 3.42 -2.19 13.55
N VAL A 33 3.59 -2.41 12.25
CA VAL A 33 4.66 -3.27 11.71
C VAL A 33 5.60 -2.46 10.83
N ALA A 34 6.88 -2.42 11.17
CA ALA A 34 7.96 -1.85 10.34
C ALA A 34 9.34 -2.29 10.87
N ARG A 35 10.42 -1.81 10.21
CA ARG A 35 11.81 -2.09 10.60
C ARG A 35 12.36 -1.15 11.67
N ARG A 36 11.88 0.12 11.71
CA ARG A 36 12.40 1.19 12.56
C ARG A 36 11.70 1.19 13.91
N LYS A 37 12.31 0.50 14.90
CA LYS A 37 11.74 0.29 16.24
C LYS A 37 11.41 1.60 16.94
N GLU A 38 12.36 2.53 17.00
CA GLU A 38 12.23 3.80 17.72
C GLU A 38 11.04 4.62 17.21
N ARG A 39 10.85 4.65 15.89
CA ARG A 39 9.71 5.35 15.27
C ARG A 39 8.37 4.68 15.55
N LEU A 40 8.34 3.34 15.63
CA LEU A 40 7.13 2.61 15.99
C LEU A 40 6.74 2.83 17.45
N GLU A 41 7.72 2.84 18.36
CA GLU A 41 7.47 3.07 19.78
C GLU A 41 6.99 4.51 20.04
N ALA A 42 7.61 5.51 19.44
CA ALA A 42 7.17 6.90 19.51
C ALA A 42 5.74 7.07 18.96
N LEU A 43 5.42 6.40 17.84
CA LEU A 43 4.06 6.41 17.28
C LEU A 43 3.07 5.74 18.22
N ARG A 44 3.41 4.58 18.79
CA ARG A 44 2.59 3.87 19.77
C ARG A 44 2.24 4.78 20.94
N GLU A 45 3.25 5.37 21.62
CA GLU A 45 3.04 6.25 22.76
C GLU A 45 2.13 7.43 22.43
N SER A 46 2.33 8.04 21.26
CA SER A 46 1.49 9.14 20.78
C SER A 46 0.04 8.72 20.59
N LEU A 47 -0.20 7.55 19.96
CA LEU A 47 -1.54 7.04 19.68
C LEU A 47 -2.27 6.60 20.95
N GLU A 48 -1.60 5.89 21.85
CA GLU A 48 -2.16 5.44 23.13
C GLU A 48 -2.55 6.64 23.99
N LYS A 49 -1.67 7.65 24.09
CA LYS A 49 -1.95 8.89 24.83
C LYS A 49 -3.11 9.69 24.23
N LYS A 50 -3.17 9.78 22.89
CA LYS A 50 -4.14 10.67 22.21
C LYS A 50 -5.52 10.04 22.07
N TYR A 51 -5.61 8.74 21.83
CA TYR A 51 -6.86 8.06 21.46
C TYR A 51 -7.28 6.97 22.44
N CYS A 52 -6.50 6.70 23.50
CA CYS A 52 -6.78 5.66 24.49
C CYS A 52 -7.01 4.26 23.87
N VAL A 53 -6.26 3.94 22.81
CA VAL A 53 -6.31 2.64 22.11
C VAL A 53 -5.10 1.79 22.47
N ILE A 54 -5.23 0.48 22.35
CA ILE A 54 -4.11 -0.46 22.55
C ILE A 54 -3.30 -0.52 21.26
N CYS A 55 -1.97 -0.31 21.34
CA CYS A 55 -1.07 -0.43 20.20
C CYS A 55 0.04 -1.46 20.47
N LYS A 56 0.13 -2.47 19.61
CA LYS A 56 1.20 -3.47 19.61
C LYS A 56 2.24 -3.11 18.56
N VAL A 57 3.52 -3.11 18.91
CA VAL A 57 4.63 -2.91 17.99
C VAL A 57 5.24 -4.26 17.63
N ILE A 58 5.42 -4.52 16.34
CA ILE A 58 6.15 -5.68 15.83
C ILE A 58 7.24 -5.19 14.87
N VAL A 59 8.49 -5.33 15.29
CA VAL A 59 9.64 -5.00 14.44
C VAL A 59 9.90 -6.16 13.50
N SER A 60 9.71 -5.93 12.20
CA SER A 60 9.84 -6.97 11.19
C SER A 60 10.35 -6.41 9.86
N ASP A 61 11.30 -7.09 9.25
CA ASP A 61 11.71 -6.86 7.87
C ASP A 61 10.97 -7.81 6.93
N ILE A 62 9.80 -7.40 6.49
CA ILE A 62 8.92 -8.24 5.67
C ILE A 62 9.48 -8.57 4.28
N SER A 63 10.61 -7.98 3.86
CA SER A 63 11.33 -8.43 2.67
C SER A 63 11.90 -9.84 2.84
N LYS A 64 12.17 -10.23 4.09
CA LYS A 64 12.64 -11.56 4.44
C LYS A 64 11.48 -12.50 4.69
N GLU A 65 11.39 -13.57 3.91
CA GLU A 65 10.30 -14.53 4.04
C GLU A 65 10.18 -15.12 5.46
N LYS A 66 11.33 -15.38 6.11
CA LYS A 66 11.39 -15.87 7.49
C LYS A 66 10.68 -14.90 8.46
N ASP A 67 10.99 -13.61 8.34
CA ASP A 67 10.41 -12.58 9.23
C ASP A 67 8.92 -12.37 8.93
N CYS A 68 8.52 -12.43 7.65
CA CYS A 68 7.10 -12.39 7.26
C CYS A 68 6.33 -13.61 7.83
N LYS A 69 6.91 -14.81 7.82
CA LYS A 69 6.32 -16.01 8.43
C LYS A 69 6.21 -15.87 9.96
N ALA A 70 7.22 -15.29 10.62
CA ALA A 70 7.19 -15.01 12.05
C ALA A 70 6.08 -14.01 12.40
N LEU A 71 5.97 -12.92 11.65
CA LEU A 71 4.87 -11.95 11.77
C LEU A 71 3.51 -12.63 11.64
N ILE A 72 3.30 -13.47 10.62
CA ILE A 72 2.05 -14.22 10.43
C ILE A 72 1.74 -15.09 11.65
N LYS A 73 2.75 -15.74 12.26
CA LYS A 73 2.58 -16.57 13.46
C LYS A 73 2.07 -15.74 14.64
N GLU A 74 2.63 -14.54 14.87
CA GLU A 74 2.16 -13.64 15.91
C GLU A 74 0.72 -13.15 15.66
N LEU A 75 0.40 -12.82 14.41
CA LEU A 75 -0.92 -12.33 14.04
C LEU A 75 -2.02 -13.41 14.09
N LYS A 76 -1.66 -14.70 14.12
CA LYS A 76 -2.64 -15.79 14.28
C LYS A 76 -3.40 -15.72 15.60
N GLU A 77 -2.75 -15.26 16.66
CA GLU A 77 -3.33 -15.21 18.01
C GLU A 77 -4.24 -14.00 18.24
N LEU A 78 -4.21 -13.00 17.34
CA LEU A 78 -4.96 -11.76 17.50
C LEU A 78 -6.29 -11.80 16.73
N PRO A 79 -7.38 -11.21 17.26
CA PRO A 79 -8.63 -11.02 16.52
C PRO A 79 -8.44 -9.97 15.42
N LEU A 80 -8.04 -10.40 14.22
CA LEU A 80 -7.78 -9.52 13.07
C LEU A 80 -9.10 -9.07 12.43
N GLU A 81 -9.28 -7.75 12.29
CA GLU A 81 -10.44 -7.15 11.60
C GLU A 81 -10.03 -6.33 10.37
N ILE A 82 -8.89 -5.63 10.43
CA ILE A 82 -8.38 -4.84 9.30
C ILE A 82 -6.91 -5.20 9.03
N LEU A 83 -6.56 -5.40 7.74
CA LEU A 83 -5.18 -5.45 7.29
C LEU A 83 -4.94 -4.34 6.27
N ILE A 84 -3.97 -3.46 6.54
CA ILE A 84 -3.46 -2.48 5.57
C ILE A 84 -2.06 -2.91 5.15
N ASN A 85 -1.94 -3.48 3.97
CA ASN A 85 -0.69 -3.77 3.30
C ASN A 85 -0.15 -2.46 2.69
N ASN A 86 0.52 -1.65 3.51
CA ASN A 86 1.03 -0.35 3.11
C ASN A 86 2.54 -0.35 2.84
N ALA A 87 3.31 -1.24 3.44
CA ALA A 87 4.75 -1.31 3.20
C ALA A 87 5.06 -1.48 1.71
N GLY A 88 5.98 -0.66 1.22
CA GLY A 88 6.42 -0.68 -0.17
C GLY A 88 7.34 0.49 -0.47
N PHE A 89 8.13 0.34 -1.53
CA PHE A 89 9.02 1.39 -2.02
C PHE A 89 9.16 1.29 -3.54
N GLY A 90 9.81 2.28 -4.14
CA GLY A 90 10.09 2.35 -5.55
C GLY A 90 11.53 2.78 -5.81
N GLU A 91 12.02 2.56 -7.03
CA GLU A 91 13.29 3.04 -7.54
C GLU A 91 13.08 3.64 -8.92
N CYS A 92 13.83 4.71 -9.23
CA CYS A 92 13.77 5.40 -10.50
C CYS A 92 15.14 5.35 -11.18
N GLY A 93 15.17 4.91 -12.43
CA GLY A 93 16.37 4.78 -13.27
C GLY A 93 16.08 3.95 -14.50
N ALA A 94 16.96 3.97 -15.49
CA ALA A 94 16.89 3.03 -16.61
C ALA A 94 17.06 1.61 -16.08
N PHE A 95 16.30 0.64 -16.58
CA PHE A 95 16.31 -0.74 -16.06
C PHE A 95 17.70 -1.39 -16.11
N SER A 96 18.53 -1.01 -17.10
CA SER A 96 19.92 -1.45 -17.21
C SER A 96 20.87 -0.84 -16.16
N GLU A 97 20.43 0.21 -15.46
CA GLU A 97 21.24 0.98 -14.51
C GLU A 97 20.78 0.84 -13.06
N THR A 98 19.55 0.31 -12.83
CA THR A 98 19.06 0.03 -11.49
C THR A 98 19.82 -1.11 -10.82
N ASN A 99 19.89 -1.10 -9.49
CA ASN A 99 20.57 -2.15 -8.75
C ASN A 99 19.67 -3.38 -8.61
N ILE A 100 20.13 -4.52 -9.13
CA ILE A 100 19.38 -5.79 -9.05
C ILE A 100 18.97 -6.15 -7.61
N LYS A 101 19.78 -5.84 -6.60
CA LYS A 101 19.42 -6.11 -5.18
C LYS A 101 18.20 -5.28 -4.75
N ASN A 102 18.13 -4.02 -5.22
CA ASN A 102 16.97 -3.16 -4.94
C ASN A 102 15.73 -3.63 -5.69
N ASP A 103 15.87 -4.04 -6.95
CA ASP A 103 14.76 -4.59 -7.74
C ASP A 103 14.18 -5.85 -7.08
N LEU A 104 15.03 -6.80 -6.67
CA LEU A 104 14.59 -8.01 -5.99
C LEU A 104 13.97 -7.71 -4.62
N ASN A 105 14.57 -6.80 -3.84
CA ASN A 105 14.00 -6.38 -2.57
C ASN A 105 12.64 -5.69 -2.73
N MET A 106 12.46 -4.92 -3.82
CA MET A 106 11.17 -4.32 -4.17
C MET A 106 10.12 -5.38 -4.49
N ILE A 107 10.48 -6.44 -5.20
CA ILE A 107 9.61 -7.59 -5.49
C ILE A 107 9.26 -8.30 -4.18
N ASP A 108 10.24 -8.55 -3.30
CA ASP A 108 10.00 -9.22 -2.02
C ASP A 108 9.02 -8.43 -1.14
N VAL A 109 9.17 -7.10 -1.03
CA VAL A 109 8.29 -6.27 -0.19
C VAL A 109 6.95 -6.02 -0.86
N ASN A 110 6.94 -5.49 -2.10
CA ASN A 110 5.71 -5.03 -2.75
C ASN A 110 4.81 -6.17 -3.24
N ILE A 111 5.38 -7.35 -3.54
CA ILE A 111 4.65 -8.50 -4.07
C ILE A 111 4.60 -9.62 -3.04
N LYS A 112 5.73 -10.25 -2.73
CA LYS A 112 5.78 -11.50 -1.97
C LYS A 112 5.21 -11.34 -0.55
N ALA A 113 5.69 -10.34 0.20
CA ALA A 113 5.20 -10.07 1.56
C ALA A 113 3.71 -9.71 1.56
N LEU A 114 3.29 -8.79 0.67
CA LEU A 114 1.89 -8.42 0.51
C LEU A 114 1.00 -9.63 0.20
N HIS A 115 1.42 -10.48 -0.75
CA HIS A 115 0.69 -11.70 -1.13
C HIS A 115 0.52 -12.64 0.07
N MET A 116 1.61 -12.90 0.80
CA MET A 116 1.60 -13.77 1.98
C MET A 116 0.65 -13.25 3.06
N LEU A 117 0.75 -11.95 3.40
CA LEU A 117 -0.08 -11.31 4.42
C LEU A 117 -1.55 -11.24 4.00
N MET A 118 -1.83 -10.90 2.74
CA MET A 118 -3.18 -10.87 2.19
C MET A 118 -3.84 -12.25 2.24
N LYS A 119 -3.13 -13.29 1.80
CA LYS A 119 -3.62 -14.68 1.83
C LYS A 119 -3.92 -15.13 3.26
N PHE A 120 -3.01 -14.87 4.19
CA PHE A 120 -3.18 -15.16 5.61
C PHE A 120 -4.43 -14.46 6.17
N ALA A 121 -4.54 -13.14 5.97
CA ALA A 121 -5.66 -12.36 6.50
C ALA A 121 -7.00 -12.84 5.92
N LEU A 122 -7.06 -13.08 4.61
CA LEU A 122 -8.26 -13.59 3.95
C LEU A 122 -8.70 -14.92 4.55
N LEU A 123 -7.79 -15.89 4.73
CA LEU A 123 -8.11 -17.20 5.32
C LEU A 123 -8.58 -17.06 6.77
N LYS A 124 -8.00 -16.13 7.54
CA LYS A 124 -8.41 -15.84 8.92
C LYS A 124 -9.80 -15.20 8.98
N MET A 125 -10.06 -14.23 8.12
CA MET A 125 -11.34 -13.50 8.04
C MET A 125 -12.48 -14.40 7.52
N LYS A 126 -12.20 -15.37 6.66
CA LYS A 126 -13.20 -16.35 6.15
C LYS A 126 -13.89 -17.11 7.26
N LYS A 127 -13.25 -17.34 8.42
CA LYS A 127 -13.86 -18.05 9.55
C LYS A 127 -15.09 -17.34 10.12
N LYS A 128 -15.15 -16.01 10.00
CA LYS A 128 -16.25 -15.16 10.49
C LYS A 128 -16.96 -14.44 9.36
N ASP A 129 -16.53 -14.64 8.12
CA ASP A 129 -16.94 -13.91 6.91
C ASP A 129 -17.02 -12.39 7.11
N LYS A 130 -16.04 -11.82 7.83
CA LYS A 130 -15.98 -10.39 8.17
C LYS A 130 -14.54 -9.91 8.21
N GLY A 131 -14.30 -8.71 7.67
CA GLY A 131 -13.01 -8.03 7.74
C GLY A 131 -12.73 -7.17 6.53
N TYR A 132 -11.63 -6.41 6.62
CA TYR A 132 -11.21 -5.46 5.58
C TYR A 132 -9.73 -5.66 5.25
N ILE A 133 -9.43 -5.78 3.96
CA ILE A 133 -8.06 -5.81 3.46
C ILE A 133 -7.90 -4.66 2.48
N LEU A 134 -7.01 -3.72 2.78
CA LEU A 134 -6.64 -2.62 1.91
C LEU A 134 -5.18 -2.78 1.48
N ASN A 135 -4.95 -2.95 0.18
CA ASN A 135 -3.62 -3.03 -0.41
C ASN A 135 -3.22 -1.67 -0.98
N VAL A 136 -2.10 -1.11 -0.51
CA VAL A 136 -1.58 0.15 -1.07
C VAL A 136 -0.80 -0.14 -2.34
N ALA A 137 -1.51 0.05 -3.46
CA ALA A 137 -0.94 0.00 -4.81
C ALA A 137 -0.34 1.37 -5.20
N SER A 138 -0.71 1.89 -6.34
CA SER A 138 -0.36 3.21 -6.89
C SER A 138 -1.16 3.43 -8.18
N SER A 139 -1.28 4.67 -8.66
CA SER A 139 -1.68 4.95 -10.04
C SER A 139 -0.79 4.24 -11.07
N ALA A 140 0.48 3.96 -10.70
CA ALA A 140 1.38 3.12 -11.48
C ALA A 140 0.82 1.72 -11.77
N GLY A 141 0.02 1.16 -10.86
CA GLY A 141 -0.64 -0.13 -11.05
C GLY A 141 -1.87 -0.10 -11.97
N LEU A 142 -2.32 1.09 -12.37
CA LEU A 142 -3.43 1.29 -13.31
C LEU A 142 -2.96 1.71 -14.70
N ILE A 143 -1.67 1.97 -14.87
CA ILE A 143 -0.99 2.40 -16.09
C ILE A 143 -0.25 1.19 -16.67
N PRO A 144 -0.29 0.94 -17.99
CA PRO A 144 0.21 -0.29 -18.60
C PRO A 144 1.70 -0.55 -18.38
N ALA A 145 2.53 0.49 -18.42
CA ALA A 145 3.97 0.40 -18.19
C ALA A 145 4.55 1.75 -17.77
N GLY A 146 5.64 1.73 -16.99
CA GLY A 146 6.34 2.93 -16.55
C GLY A 146 7.84 2.86 -16.86
N PRO A 147 8.28 3.26 -18.07
CA PRO A 147 9.70 3.36 -18.38
C PRO A 147 10.41 4.19 -17.29
N PHE A 148 11.64 3.82 -16.96
CA PHE A 148 12.45 4.39 -15.87
C PHE A 148 11.94 4.15 -14.44
N MET A 149 10.86 3.37 -14.27
CA MET A 149 10.38 2.83 -13.01
C MET A 149 9.79 1.42 -13.25
N SER A 150 10.39 0.64 -14.12
CA SER A 150 9.85 -0.59 -14.68
C SER A 150 9.42 -1.59 -13.62
N THR A 151 10.32 -1.93 -12.70
CA THR A 151 10.06 -2.87 -11.60
C THR A 151 8.95 -2.36 -10.69
N TYR A 152 8.96 -1.07 -10.33
CA TYR A 152 7.92 -0.48 -9.48
C TYR A 152 6.53 -0.59 -10.13
N TYR A 153 6.39 -0.18 -11.39
CA TYR A 153 5.11 -0.27 -12.11
C TYR A 153 4.62 -1.72 -12.19
N ALA A 154 5.51 -2.65 -12.52
CA ALA A 154 5.19 -4.08 -12.56
C ALA A 154 4.69 -4.60 -11.19
N THR A 155 5.37 -4.23 -10.09
CA THR A 155 4.93 -4.64 -8.75
C THR A 155 3.56 -4.07 -8.38
N LYS A 156 3.28 -2.81 -8.74
CA LYS A 156 2.00 -2.16 -8.42
C LYS A 156 0.87 -2.66 -9.33
N SER A 157 1.17 -3.05 -10.57
CA SER A 157 0.23 -3.74 -11.46
C SER A 157 -0.15 -5.12 -10.92
N TYR A 158 0.82 -5.88 -10.41
CA TYR A 158 0.54 -7.15 -9.71
C TYR A 158 -0.44 -6.94 -8.56
N VAL A 159 -0.18 -5.97 -7.66
CA VAL A 159 -1.05 -5.70 -6.51
C VAL A 159 -2.46 -5.33 -6.94
N THR A 160 -2.58 -4.46 -7.94
CA THR A 160 -3.87 -3.99 -8.44
C THR A 160 -4.67 -5.14 -9.09
N SER A 161 -4.02 -5.95 -9.93
CA SER A 161 -4.64 -7.10 -10.60
C SER A 161 -5.09 -8.16 -9.60
N LEU A 162 -4.20 -8.58 -8.70
CA LEU A 162 -4.51 -9.56 -7.64
C LEU A 162 -5.70 -9.10 -6.78
N THR A 163 -5.68 -7.84 -6.35
CA THR A 163 -6.72 -7.28 -5.49
C THR A 163 -8.08 -7.30 -6.17
N GLN A 164 -8.15 -6.90 -7.44
CA GLN A 164 -9.41 -6.87 -8.20
C GLN A 164 -9.94 -8.29 -8.43
N ALA A 165 -9.07 -9.24 -8.78
CA ALA A 165 -9.45 -10.65 -8.97
C ALA A 165 -10.05 -11.24 -7.69
N VAL A 166 -9.36 -11.13 -6.55
CA VAL A 166 -9.84 -11.64 -5.26
C VAL A 166 -11.12 -10.92 -4.80
N SER A 167 -11.23 -9.61 -5.04
CA SER A 167 -12.45 -8.86 -4.74
C SER A 167 -13.66 -9.38 -5.54
N GLU A 168 -13.45 -9.78 -6.80
CA GLU A 168 -14.51 -10.34 -7.64
C GLU A 168 -14.88 -11.76 -7.20
N GLU A 169 -13.90 -12.61 -6.85
CA GLU A 169 -14.16 -13.94 -6.29
C GLU A 169 -15.01 -13.86 -5.02
N LEU A 170 -14.71 -12.91 -4.12
CA LEU A 170 -15.51 -12.69 -2.90
C LEU A 170 -16.93 -12.19 -3.20
N ARG A 171 -17.08 -11.32 -4.20
CA ARG A 171 -18.41 -10.87 -4.65
C ARG A 171 -19.26 -12.02 -5.17
N GLN A 172 -18.68 -12.90 -6.00
CA GLN A 172 -19.36 -14.09 -6.50
C GLN A 172 -19.75 -15.07 -5.38
N ALA A 173 -18.89 -15.20 -4.38
CA ALA A 173 -19.13 -16.00 -3.17
C ALA A 173 -20.10 -15.33 -2.18
N LYS A 174 -20.63 -14.13 -2.48
CA LYS A 174 -21.48 -13.31 -1.58
C LYS A 174 -20.87 -13.08 -0.20
N SER A 175 -19.53 -13.02 -0.12
CA SER A 175 -18.81 -12.82 1.12
C SER A 175 -18.89 -11.38 1.63
N HIS A 176 -18.96 -11.23 2.95
CA HIS A 176 -18.93 -9.93 3.62
C HIS A 176 -17.50 -9.39 3.84
N ILE A 177 -16.47 -10.12 3.44
CA ILE A 177 -15.08 -9.63 3.50
C ILE A 177 -14.87 -8.57 2.41
N TYR A 178 -14.24 -7.47 2.78
CA TYR A 178 -13.82 -6.45 1.83
C TYR A 178 -12.35 -6.65 1.45
N VAL A 179 -12.06 -6.58 0.16
CA VAL A 179 -10.70 -6.49 -0.40
C VAL A 179 -10.68 -5.38 -1.44
N GLY A 180 -9.81 -4.40 -1.25
CA GLY A 180 -9.65 -3.28 -2.18
C GLY A 180 -8.22 -2.77 -2.26
N CYS A 181 -7.96 -1.91 -3.23
CA CYS A 181 -6.66 -1.27 -3.39
C CYS A 181 -6.76 0.25 -3.45
N LEU A 182 -5.79 0.90 -2.79
CA LEU A 182 -5.55 2.32 -2.89
C LEU A 182 -4.53 2.57 -4.02
N CYS A 183 -4.91 3.36 -5.00
CA CYS A 183 -4.10 3.70 -6.17
C CYS A 183 -3.87 5.22 -6.25
N PRO A 184 -3.08 5.81 -5.35
CA PRO A 184 -2.83 7.25 -5.34
C PRO A 184 -1.89 7.66 -6.46
N GLY A 185 -1.98 8.91 -6.88
CA GLY A 185 -0.94 9.62 -7.58
C GLY A 185 0.23 9.97 -6.65
N PRO A 186 0.97 11.05 -6.92
CA PRO A 186 2.01 11.54 -6.03
C PRO A 186 1.44 11.92 -4.65
N VAL A 187 2.07 11.42 -3.59
CA VAL A 187 1.74 11.75 -2.20
C VAL A 187 3.00 12.31 -1.54
N ASP A 188 2.86 13.40 -0.80
CA ASP A 188 3.98 14.03 -0.11
C ASP A 188 4.39 13.19 1.11
N THR A 189 5.43 12.36 0.94
CA THR A 189 5.96 11.43 1.94
C THR A 189 7.45 11.19 1.72
N GLU A 190 8.13 10.56 2.69
CA GLU A 190 9.51 10.07 2.56
C GLU A 190 9.72 9.12 1.36
N PHE A 191 8.65 8.58 0.76
CA PHE A 191 8.73 7.75 -0.44
C PHE A 191 9.48 8.44 -1.58
N ASN A 192 9.31 9.76 -1.72
CA ASN A 192 9.93 10.55 -2.78
C ASN A 192 11.47 10.57 -2.66
N GLU A 193 11.96 10.66 -1.43
CA GLU A 193 13.40 10.61 -1.12
C GLU A 193 13.95 9.20 -1.36
N VAL A 194 13.27 8.18 -0.85
CA VAL A 194 13.68 6.77 -1.01
C VAL A 194 13.71 6.34 -2.47
N ALA A 195 12.74 6.79 -3.27
CA ALA A 195 12.67 6.48 -4.70
C ALA A 195 13.59 7.36 -5.56
N ASN A 196 14.29 8.32 -4.94
CA ASN A 196 15.10 9.33 -5.63
C ASN A 196 14.34 10.05 -6.76
N VAL A 197 13.10 10.48 -6.47
CA VAL A 197 12.17 11.05 -7.43
C VAL A 197 11.82 12.48 -7.04
N LYS A 198 11.95 13.44 -7.98
CA LYS A 198 11.33 14.75 -7.86
C LYS A 198 10.04 14.76 -8.71
N PHE A 199 8.89 14.76 -8.05
CA PHE A 199 7.64 14.85 -8.80
C PHE A 199 7.46 16.24 -9.39
N ALA A 200 7.15 16.30 -10.69
CA ALA A 200 6.79 17.54 -11.38
C ALA A 200 5.39 18.07 -10.98
N LEU A 201 4.55 17.20 -10.42
CA LEU A 201 3.21 17.55 -9.94
C LEU A 201 3.24 17.62 -8.41
N LYS A 202 2.59 18.64 -7.85
CA LYS A 202 2.37 18.75 -6.40
C LYS A 202 1.55 17.53 -5.94
N GLY A 203 2.08 16.81 -4.96
CA GLY A 203 1.40 15.68 -4.34
C GLY A 203 0.21 16.12 -3.48
N ILE A 204 -0.66 15.17 -3.18
CA ILE A 204 -1.65 15.35 -2.11
C ILE A 204 -1.00 15.04 -0.75
N SER A 205 -1.54 15.62 0.32
CA SER A 205 -1.04 15.31 1.66
C SER A 205 -1.29 13.85 2.02
N ALA A 206 -0.35 13.24 2.76
CA ALA A 206 -0.49 11.87 3.25
C ALA A 206 -1.73 11.69 4.13
N GLU A 207 -2.06 12.71 4.93
CA GLU A 207 -3.24 12.70 5.81
C GLU A 207 -4.53 12.66 4.99
N TYR A 208 -4.68 13.53 4.00
CA TYR A 208 -5.86 13.51 3.11
C TYR A 208 -5.98 12.17 2.39
N CYS A 209 -4.88 11.66 1.83
CA CYS A 209 -4.87 10.38 1.12
C CYS A 209 -5.31 9.22 2.02
N ALA A 210 -4.78 9.14 3.25
CA ALA A 210 -5.11 8.08 4.20
C ALA A 210 -6.57 8.18 4.68
N ASN A 211 -7.04 9.37 5.03
CA ASN A 211 -8.42 9.59 5.47
C ASN A 211 -9.40 9.20 4.36
N TYR A 212 -9.20 9.71 3.15
CA TYR A 212 -10.01 9.35 1.99
C TYR A 212 -10.00 7.85 1.72
N ALA A 213 -8.83 7.20 1.82
CA ALA A 213 -8.71 5.76 1.60
C ALA A 213 -9.53 4.95 2.62
N ILE A 214 -9.48 5.30 3.90
CA ILE A 214 -10.25 4.62 4.95
C ILE A 214 -11.75 4.83 4.75
N ASP A 215 -12.20 6.05 4.42
CA ASP A 215 -13.60 6.33 4.14
C ASP A 215 -14.11 5.48 2.96
N GLN A 216 -13.34 5.42 1.87
CA GLN A 216 -13.69 4.60 0.71
C GLN A 216 -13.59 3.10 0.97
N MET A 217 -12.67 2.65 1.84
CA MET A 217 -12.59 1.26 2.32
C MET A 217 -13.88 0.87 3.05
N PHE A 218 -14.35 1.69 3.99
CA PHE A 218 -15.60 1.43 4.70
C PHE A 218 -16.83 1.56 3.80
N ALA A 219 -16.78 2.42 2.78
CA ALA A 219 -17.78 2.48 1.70
C ALA A 219 -17.65 1.34 0.66
N ARG A 220 -16.73 0.38 0.89
CA ARG A 220 -16.50 -0.84 0.09
C ARG A 220 -16.12 -0.57 -1.38
N LYS A 221 -15.43 0.53 -1.68
CA LYS A 221 -14.89 0.83 -3.01
C LYS A 221 -13.71 -0.08 -3.33
N LYS A 222 -13.78 -0.84 -4.44
CA LYS A 222 -12.76 -1.83 -4.82
C LYS A 222 -11.43 -1.18 -5.23
N VAL A 223 -11.48 -0.12 -6.04
CA VAL A 223 -10.31 0.65 -6.49
C VAL A 223 -10.49 2.10 -6.04
N ILE A 224 -9.58 2.58 -5.22
CA ILE A 224 -9.62 3.90 -4.61
C ILE A 224 -8.55 4.79 -5.26
N VAL A 225 -8.97 5.83 -5.97
CA VAL A 225 -8.09 6.85 -6.56
C VAL A 225 -8.48 8.19 -5.93
N PRO A 226 -7.65 8.76 -5.02
CA PRO A 226 -8.03 9.97 -4.27
C PRO A 226 -8.16 11.22 -5.14
N GLU A 227 -7.35 11.31 -6.19
CA GLU A 227 -7.28 12.51 -7.03
C GLU A 227 -8.15 12.36 -8.29
N LEU A 228 -9.07 13.28 -8.50
CA LEU A 228 -9.94 13.29 -9.68
C LEU A 228 -9.14 13.38 -11.00
N ARG A 229 -8.09 14.21 -11.02
CA ARG A 229 -7.21 14.34 -12.19
C ARG A 229 -6.54 13.01 -12.55
N MET A 230 -6.02 12.32 -11.53
CA MET A 230 -5.40 11.00 -11.73
C MET A 230 -6.44 9.96 -12.17
N LYS A 231 -7.63 9.98 -11.56
CA LYS A 231 -8.73 9.10 -11.95
C LYS A 231 -9.11 9.29 -13.42
N MET A 232 -9.23 10.55 -13.88
CA MET A 232 -9.46 10.84 -15.30
C MET A 232 -8.31 10.36 -16.17
N ALA A 233 -7.05 10.64 -15.81
CA ALA A 233 -5.89 10.25 -16.58
C ALA A 233 -5.79 8.72 -16.79
N VAL A 234 -6.01 7.92 -15.73
CA VAL A 234 -5.96 6.46 -15.85
C VAL A 234 -7.19 5.88 -16.56
N THR A 235 -8.35 6.54 -16.47
CA THR A 235 -9.57 6.08 -17.16
C THR A 235 -9.47 6.35 -18.66
N PHE A 236 -9.16 7.58 -19.06
CA PHE A 236 -9.06 7.95 -20.48
C PHE A 236 -7.82 7.36 -21.14
N GLY A 237 -6.70 7.19 -20.39
CA GLY A 237 -5.49 6.55 -20.90
C GLY A 237 -5.72 5.14 -21.45
N ARG A 238 -6.73 4.42 -20.94
CA ARG A 238 -7.08 3.07 -21.43
C ARG A 238 -7.59 3.02 -22.85
N TYR A 239 -8.10 4.13 -23.37
CA TYR A 239 -8.59 4.24 -24.75
C TYR A 239 -7.53 4.65 -25.76
N LEU A 240 -6.33 5.03 -25.28
CA LEU A 240 -5.21 5.36 -26.15
C LEU A 240 -4.51 4.09 -26.68
N PRO A 241 -3.96 4.11 -27.91
CA PRO A 241 -3.07 3.05 -28.36
C PRO A 241 -1.94 2.83 -27.36
N LEU A 242 -1.68 1.59 -27.00
CA LEU A 242 -0.75 1.21 -25.92
C LEU A 242 0.63 1.85 -26.08
N SER A 243 1.20 1.77 -27.26
CA SER A 243 2.53 2.33 -27.57
C SER A 243 2.58 3.86 -27.39
N PHE A 244 1.49 4.55 -27.75
CA PHE A 244 1.39 6.00 -27.58
C PHE A 244 1.29 6.37 -26.09
N TYR A 245 0.46 5.64 -25.32
CA TYR A 245 0.33 5.86 -23.88
C TYR A 245 1.67 5.65 -23.16
N ILE A 246 2.39 4.57 -23.47
CA ILE A 246 3.71 4.29 -22.89
C ILE A 246 4.71 5.42 -23.20
N ARG A 247 4.70 5.99 -24.41
CA ARG A 247 5.57 7.15 -24.78
C ARG A 247 5.24 8.39 -23.93
N ILE A 248 3.97 8.68 -23.69
CA ILE A 248 3.56 9.79 -22.80
C ILE A 248 4.10 9.56 -21.39
N VAL A 249 3.91 8.35 -20.84
CA VAL A 249 4.41 7.99 -19.53
C VAL A 249 5.93 8.10 -19.47
N ALA A 250 6.66 7.59 -20.46
CA ALA A 250 8.11 7.71 -20.56
C ALA A 250 8.59 9.16 -20.47
N LYS A 251 7.94 10.07 -21.23
CA LYS A 251 8.26 11.50 -21.21
C LYS A 251 8.04 12.13 -19.82
N GLN A 252 6.99 11.70 -19.11
CA GLN A 252 6.72 12.16 -17.74
C GLN A 252 7.75 11.62 -16.75
N GLN A 253 8.15 10.35 -16.88
CA GLN A 253 9.13 9.73 -15.98
C GLN A 253 10.53 10.31 -16.18
N LYS A 254 10.95 10.57 -17.43
CA LYS A 254 12.23 11.26 -17.72
C LYS A 254 12.36 12.59 -16.97
N LYS A 255 11.28 13.36 -16.88
CA LYS A 255 11.29 14.63 -16.14
C LYS A 255 11.59 14.46 -14.63
N LYS A 256 11.34 13.28 -14.06
CA LYS A 256 11.59 12.99 -12.65
C LYS A 256 13.05 12.65 -12.35
N ILE A 257 13.78 12.17 -13.35
CA ILE A 257 15.19 11.78 -13.22
C ILE A 257 16.11 13.01 -13.31
N GLY A 258 15.62 14.14 -13.87
CA GLY A 258 16.46 15.29 -14.23
C GLY A 258 17.41 14.95 -15.36
N ASN A 259 18.35 15.86 -15.69
CA ASN A 259 19.33 15.69 -16.78
C ASN A 259 20.45 14.66 -16.44
N LYS A 260 20.11 13.55 -15.79
CA LYS A 260 21.05 12.47 -15.46
C LYS A 260 21.04 11.31 -16.47
N VAL A 261 20.40 11.52 -17.63
CA VAL A 261 20.44 10.58 -18.79
C VAL A 261 20.71 11.38 -20.05
#